data_71b90c978c2098fd34c3350e91d82176
#
_entry.id   71b90c978c2098fd34c3350e91d82176
#
_cell.length_a   1.000
_cell.length_b   1.000
_cell.length_c   1.000
_cell.angle_alpha   90.00
_cell.angle_beta   90.00
_cell.angle_gamma   90.00
#
_symmetry.space_group_name_H-M   'P 1'
#
loop_
_entity.id
_entity.type
_entity.pdbx_description
1 polymer ?
#
loop_
_entity_poly.entity_id
_entity_poly.type
_entity_poly.pdbx_seq_one_letter_code
_entity_poly.pdbx_strand_id
1 'polypeptide(L)'
;MTIEERLVPLLHHLNEVGLIGPNAFKFGGPDELLLVSGGPASHLAKASMLCGPSRRRLVVRQPKIQPSAPHSPSKGDVRLTSQTSQLVGHIEEWKHGCWYHATTIFDETLAGVLEKLQAFSTQTEFEGTPLPALPKRPFWSGCLAYDLVQWTQPLTLQHPPEEGTILCVLFFVERYLAEDKSTGELHAFSIKGDDWSQRVGSELSQAQEK
;
A
#
# COMPACT_ATOMS: atom_id res chain seq x y z
N MET A 1 5.06 6.98 28.06
CA MET A 1 5.79 7.12 26.78
C MET A 1 4.79 6.85 25.66
N THR A 2 4.55 7.83 24.79
CA THR A 2 3.63 7.70 23.67
C THR A 2 4.25 6.77 22.60
N ILE A 3 3.42 6.25 21.69
CA ILE A 3 3.88 5.43 20.54
C ILE A 3 4.88 6.23 19.68
N GLU A 4 4.67 7.53 19.56
CA GLU A 4 5.54 8.44 18.80
C GLU A 4 6.92 8.56 19.45
N GLU A 5 6.99 8.70 20.77
CA GLU A 5 8.25 8.80 21.51
C GLU A 5 9.13 7.54 21.36
N ARG A 6 8.54 6.36 21.13
CA ARG A 6 9.23 5.09 20.93
C ARG A 6 9.58 4.82 19.46
N LEU A 7 8.62 5.05 18.55
CA LEU A 7 8.78 4.67 17.15
C LEU A 7 9.66 5.65 16.38
N VAL A 8 9.58 6.95 16.64
CA VAL A 8 10.34 7.95 15.86
C VAL A 8 11.86 7.73 15.93
N PRO A 9 12.48 7.56 17.12
CA PRO A 9 13.91 7.27 17.20
C PRO A 9 14.30 5.97 16.51
N LEU A 10 13.45 4.93 16.65
CA LEU A 10 13.67 3.64 16.00
C LEU A 10 13.63 3.76 14.48
N LEU A 11 12.62 4.45 13.93
CA LEU A 11 12.49 4.66 12.49
C LEU A 11 13.69 5.43 11.93
N HIS A 12 14.15 6.45 12.65
CA HIS A 12 15.36 7.19 12.28
C HIS A 12 16.58 6.26 12.21
N HIS A 13 16.80 5.46 13.25
CA HIS A 13 17.90 4.49 13.30
C HIS A 13 17.79 3.45 12.16
N LEU A 14 16.62 2.84 11.93
CA LEU A 14 16.42 1.87 10.84
C LEU A 14 16.67 2.48 9.45
N ASN A 15 16.37 3.77 9.27
CA ASN A 15 16.70 4.48 8.03
C ASN A 15 18.21 4.72 7.89
N GLU A 16 18.91 5.11 8.96
CA GLU A 16 20.36 5.30 8.95
C GLU A 16 21.12 4.01 8.61
N VAL A 17 20.67 2.86 9.13
CA VAL A 17 21.29 1.55 8.84
C VAL A 17 20.81 0.92 7.52
N GLY A 18 19.96 1.61 6.77
CA GLY A 18 19.49 1.19 5.44
C GLY A 18 18.51 0.04 5.43
N LEU A 19 17.65 -0.03 6.44
CA LEU A 19 16.58 -1.03 6.54
C LEU A 19 15.22 -0.49 6.11
N ILE A 20 15.01 0.83 6.16
CA ILE A 20 13.83 1.54 5.65
C ILE A 20 14.26 2.80 4.91
N GLY A 21 13.33 3.48 4.26
CA GLY A 21 13.54 4.77 3.58
C GLY A 21 14.47 4.70 2.38
N PRO A 22 14.98 5.85 1.94
CA PRO A 22 15.78 5.94 0.73
C PRO A 22 17.10 5.15 0.78
N ASN A 23 17.58 4.83 1.99
CA ASN A 23 18.80 4.04 2.17
C ASN A 23 18.57 2.53 2.03
N ALA A 24 17.32 2.09 2.03
CA ALA A 24 16.94 0.67 1.95
C ALA A 24 16.79 0.15 0.50
N PHE A 25 17.35 0.83 -0.49
CA PHE A 25 17.17 0.58 -1.93
C PHE A 25 17.38 -0.87 -2.36
N LYS A 26 18.16 -1.67 -1.65
CA LYS A 26 18.38 -3.09 -1.92
C LYS A 26 17.16 -3.96 -1.57
N PHE A 27 16.32 -3.49 -0.66
CA PHE A 27 15.10 -4.20 -0.24
C PHE A 27 13.88 -3.80 -1.08
N GLY A 28 13.83 -2.55 -1.56
CA GLY A 28 12.69 -2.07 -2.34
C GLY A 28 12.74 -0.56 -2.58
N GLY A 29 11.61 -0.01 -3.00
CA GLY A 29 11.43 1.43 -3.17
C GLY A 29 11.39 2.16 -1.82
N PRO A 30 11.64 3.47 -1.81
CA PRO A 30 11.74 4.27 -0.60
C PRO A 30 10.39 4.56 0.07
N ASP A 31 9.30 4.14 -0.55
CA ASP A 31 7.95 4.44 -0.09
C ASP A 31 7.50 3.37 0.91
N GLU A 32 7.42 3.71 2.19
CA GLU A 32 6.86 2.89 3.25
C GLU A 32 5.46 3.35 3.64
N LEU A 33 4.71 2.44 4.26
CA LEU A 33 3.37 2.70 4.76
C LEU A 33 3.30 2.40 6.26
N LEU A 34 3.01 3.42 7.06
CA LEU A 34 2.78 3.28 8.48
C LEU A 34 1.28 3.22 8.78
N LEU A 35 0.83 2.08 9.28
CA LEU A 35 -0.54 1.83 9.72
C LEU A 35 -0.59 1.89 11.25
N VAL A 36 -1.03 3.02 11.78
CA VAL A 36 -1.14 3.23 13.23
C VAL A 36 -2.58 3.00 13.66
N SER A 37 -2.77 2.03 14.54
CA SER A 37 -4.04 1.84 15.22
C SER A 37 -4.11 2.79 16.42
N GLY A 38 -4.97 3.80 16.35
CA GLY A 38 -5.14 4.80 17.43
C GLY A 38 -5.71 4.21 18.72
N GLY A 39 -5.46 4.91 19.85
CA GLY A 39 -6.02 4.57 21.16
C GLY A 39 -5.34 3.39 21.88
N PRO A 40 -5.83 3.05 23.09
CA PRO A 40 -5.31 1.93 23.87
C PRO A 40 -5.59 0.58 23.21
N ALA A 41 -4.86 -0.46 23.63
CA ALA A 41 -5.10 -1.82 23.17
C ALA A 41 -6.55 -2.24 23.37
N SER A 42 -7.20 -2.75 22.33
CA SER A 42 -8.58 -3.20 22.33
C SER A 42 -8.78 -4.32 21.30
N HIS A 43 -9.99 -4.88 21.23
CA HIS A 43 -10.32 -5.87 20.20
C HIS A 43 -10.22 -5.32 18.76
N LEU A 44 -10.28 -3.99 18.57
CA LEU A 44 -10.14 -3.33 17.27
C LEU A 44 -8.71 -2.79 17.03
N ALA A 45 -8.00 -2.39 18.11
CA ALA A 45 -6.67 -1.77 18.05
C ALA A 45 -5.62 -2.70 18.65
N LYS A 46 -5.30 -3.80 17.96
CA LYS A 46 -4.38 -4.84 18.45
C LYS A 46 -2.92 -4.58 18.11
N ALA A 47 -2.66 -3.99 16.97
CA ALA A 47 -1.31 -3.78 16.47
C ALA A 47 -1.19 -2.47 15.70
N SER A 48 0.00 -1.90 15.70
CA SER A 48 0.45 -0.92 14.69
C SER A 48 1.46 -1.60 13.79
N MET A 49 1.53 -1.19 12.52
CA MET A 49 2.35 -1.85 11.53
C MET A 49 3.10 -0.82 10.68
N LEU A 50 4.40 -1.01 10.50
CA LEU A 50 5.20 -0.38 9.47
C LEU A 50 5.43 -1.40 8.36
N CYS A 51 4.83 -1.18 7.20
CA CYS A 51 5.12 -1.96 6.01
C CYS A 51 6.50 -1.55 5.50
N GLY A 52 7.42 -2.50 5.38
CA GLY A 52 8.79 -2.26 4.94
C GLY A 52 8.89 -1.96 3.45
N PRO A 53 10.13 -1.72 2.95
CA PRO A 53 10.36 -1.39 1.56
C PRO A 53 9.76 -2.42 0.61
N SER A 54 8.97 -1.98 -0.35
CA SER A 54 8.28 -2.85 -1.30
C SER A 54 9.05 -2.93 -2.62
N ARG A 55 9.09 -4.13 -3.20
CA ARG A 55 9.63 -4.36 -4.56
C ARG A 55 8.59 -4.22 -5.66
N ARG A 56 7.32 -4.11 -5.30
CA ARG A 56 6.21 -4.04 -6.25
C ARG A 56 5.13 -3.10 -5.77
N ARG A 57 4.60 -2.29 -6.68
CA ARG A 57 3.45 -1.42 -6.38
C ARG A 57 2.46 -1.38 -7.54
N LEU A 58 1.19 -1.11 -7.22
CA LEU A 58 0.16 -0.72 -8.16
C LEU A 58 0.00 0.79 -8.08
N VAL A 59 -0.01 1.46 -9.24
CA VAL A 59 -0.36 2.88 -9.35
C VAL A 59 -1.54 3.02 -10.30
N VAL A 60 -2.64 3.57 -9.81
CA VAL A 60 -3.81 3.89 -10.62
C VAL A 60 -3.86 5.40 -10.79
N ARG A 61 -4.03 5.85 -12.04
CA ARG A 61 -4.12 7.27 -12.38
C ARG A 61 -5.45 7.59 -13.02
N GLN A 62 -5.88 8.83 -12.88
CA GLN A 62 -7.04 9.36 -13.60
C GLN A 62 -6.82 9.17 -15.11
N PRO A 63 -7.67 8.39 -15.79
CA PRO A 63 -7.56 8.22 -17.23
C PRO A 63 -7.91 9.50 -17.96
N LYS A 64 -7.48 9.57 -19.22
CA LYS A 64 -7.86 10.66 -20.13
C LYS A 64 -9.37 10.64 -20.33
N ILE A 65 -10.03 11.74 -19.97
CA ILE A 65 -11.45 11.92 -20.24
C ILE A 65 -11.58 12.15 -21.76
N GLN A 66 -12.08 11.16 -22.48
CA GLN A 66 -12.45 11.40 -23.88
C GLN A 66 -13.72 12.27 -23.88
N PRO A 67 -13.68 13.46 -24.49
CA PRO A 67 -14.89 14.22 -24.65
C PRO A 67 -15.88 13.39 -25.47
N SER A 68 -17.05 13.10 -24.88
CA SER A 68 -18.14 12.47 -25.63
C SER A 68 -18.42 13.32 -26.86
N ALA A 69 -18.58 12.69 -28.02
CA ALA A 69 -19.05 13.37 -29.22
C ALA A 69 -20.30 14.17 -28.84
N PRO A 70 -20.44 15.42 -29.31
CA PRO A 70 -21.57 16.26 -28.96
C PRO A 70 -22.87 15.60 -29.48
N HIS A 71 -23.54 14.87 -28.63
CA HIS A 71 -24.91 14.43 -28.90
C HIS A 71 -25.78 15.64 -28.68
N SER A 72 -26.47 16.06 -29.74
CA SER A 72 -27.52 17.07 -29.69
C SER A 72 -28.49 16.74 -28.54
N PRO A 73 -28.74 17.67 -27.61
CA PRO A 73 -29.61 17.41 -26.48
C PRO A 73 -31.05 17.25 -26.98
N SER A 74 -31.55 16.03 -27.04
CA SER A 74 -33.00 15.79 -27.13
C SER A 74 -33.59 16.12 -25.75
N LYS A 75 -34.49 17.09 -25.71
CA LYS A 75 -35.23 17.50 -24.53
C LYS A 75 -35.91 16.27 -23.89
N GLY A 76 -35.47 15.88 -22.71
CA GLY A 76 -36.23 15.04 -21.81
C GLY A 76 -35.53 13.86 -21.15
N ASP A 77 -34.35 13.44 -21.59
CA ASP A 77 -33.65 12.30 -20.95
C ASP A 77 -32.44 12.80 -20.16
N VAL A 78 -32.54 12.82 -18.82
CA VAL A 78 -31.40 12.79 -17.92
C VAL A 78 -30.85 11.36 -17.96
N ARG A 79 -30.30 10.95 -19.10
CA ARG A 79 -29.43 9.78 -19.16
C ARG A 79 -28.12 10.19 -18.54
N LEU A 80 -27.86 9.64 -17.36
CA LEU A 80 -26.55 9.48 -16.80
C LEU A 80 -25.71 8.68 -17.84
N THR A 81 -25.12 9.40 -18.79
CA THR A 81 -24.11 8.81 -19.68
C THR A 81 -22.90 8.52 -18.81
N SER A 82 -22.90 7.33 -18.20
CA SER A 82 -21.72 6.75 -17.63
C SER A 82 -20.69 6.62 -18.75
N GLN A 83 -19.79 7.60 -18.84
CA GLN A 83 -18.55 7.40 -19.55
C GLN A 83 -17.78 6.34 -18.76
N THR A 84 -17.92 5.09 -19.16
CA THR A 84 -17.10 3.98 -18.67
C THR A 84 -15.71 4.08 -19.29
N SER A 85 -14.95 5.08 -18.86
CA SER A 85 -13.52 5.03 -19.06
C SER A 85 -12.99 3.91 -18.18
N GLN A 86 -12.33 2.94 -18.79
CA GLN A 86 -11.69 1.84 -18.03
C GLN A 86 -10.71 2.43 -17.02
N LEU A 87 -10.76 1.91 -15.81
CA LEU A 87 -9.76 2.19 -14.80
C LEU A 87 -8.49 1.41 -15.15
N VAL A 88 -7.37 2.11 -15.24
CA VAL A 88 -6.08 1.55 -15.65
C VAL A 88 -5.11 1.58 -14.47
N GLY A 89 -4.63 0.41 -14.09
CA GLY A 89 -3.61 0.25 -13.06
C GLY A 89 -2.28 -0.22 -13.68
N HIS A 90 -1.20 0.43 -13.29
CA HIS A 90 0.15 0.06 -13.66
C HIS A 90 0.82 -0.65 -12.51
N ILE A 91 1.21 -1.91 -12.70
CA ILE A 91 2.07 -2.64 -11.77
C ILE A 91 3.50 -2.27 -12.12
N GLU A 92 4.20 -1.76 -11.11
CA GLU A 92 5.59 -1.35 -11.23
C GLU A 92 6.46 -2.22 -10.31
N GLU A 93 7.68 -2.51 -10.75
CA GLU A 93 8.70 -3.26 -10.00
C GLU A 93 9.91 -2.37 -9.72
N TRP A 94 10.42 -2.46 -8.50
CA TRP A 94 11.64 -1.76 -8.09
C TRP A 94 12.88 -2.50 -8.58
N LYS A 95 13.65 -1.87 -9.44
CA LYS A 95 14.91 -2.40 -9.99
C LYS A 95 15.91 -1.26 -10.16
N HIS A 96 17.16 -1.50 -9.82
CA HIS A 96 18.27 -0.55 -10.04
C HIS A 96 18.01 0.87 -9.52
N GLY A 97 17.32 0.99 -8.37
CA GLY A 97 17.04 2.30 -7.75
C GLY A 97 15.88 3.08 -8.38
N CYS A 98 15.06 2.45 -9.23
CA CYS A 98 13.91 3.07 -9.88
C CYS A 98 12.71 2.12 -9.98
N TRP A 99 11.52 2.71 -10.11
CA TRP A 99 10.30 2.00 -10.44
C TRP A 99 10.20 1.79 -11.94
N TYR A 100 10.05 0.55 -12.38
CA TYR A 100 9.87 0.17 -13.78
C TYR A 100 8.47 -0.41 -13.99
N HIS A 101 7.82 0.00 -15.06
CA HIS A 101 6.56 -0.59 -15.49
C HIS A 101 6.76 -2.08 -15.81
N ALA A 102 6.01 -2.94 -15.13
CA ALA A 102 6.03 -4.39 -15.35
C ALA A 102 4.85 -4.86 -16.20
N THR A 103 3.63 -4.41 -15.84
CA THR A 103 2.42 -4.76 -16.58
C THR A 103 1.29 -3.77 -16.30
N THR A 104 0.27 -3.83 -17.12
CA THR A 104 -0.96 -3.02 -16.97
C THR A 104 -2.13 -3.94 -16.71
N ILE A 105 -2.96 -3.58 -15.75
CA ILE A 105 -4.27 -4.18 -15.51
C ILE A 105 -5.34 -3.13 -15.75
N PHE A 106 -6.48 -3.53 -16.24
CA PHE A 106 -7.59 -2.63 -16.51
C PHE A 106 -8.93 -3.32 -16.25
N ASP A 107 -9.89 -2.55 -15.79
CA ASP A 107 -11.28 -2.99 -15.58
C ASP A 107 -12.21 -1.77 -15.60
N GLU A 108 -13.50 -2.01 -15.73
CA GLU A 108 -14.53 -0.97 -15.65
C GLU A 108 -14.80 -0.55 -14.19
N THR A 109 -14.36 -1.34 -13.22
CA THR A 109 -14.61 -1.13 -11.79
C THR A 109 -13.31 -1.24 -10.98
N LEU A 110 -13.27 -0.56 -9.84
CA LEU A 110 -12.17 -0.73 -8.88
C LEU A 110 -12.11 -2.18 -8.37
N ALA A 111 -13.24 -2.80 -8.11
CA ALA A 111 -13.29 -4.19 -7.64
C ALA A 111 -12.64 -5.14 -8.64
N GLY A 112 -12.92 -5.00 -9.94
CA GLY A 112 -12.29 -5.80 -10.99
C GLY A 112 -10.78 -5.58 -11.09
N VAL A 113 -10.30 -4.34 -10.92
CA VAL A 113 -8.86 -4.07 -10.84
C VAL A 113 -8.23 -4.78 -9.64
N LEU A 114 -8.84 -4.71 -8.46
CA LEU A 114 -8.34 -5.35 -7.25
C LEU A 114 -8.38 -6.89 -7.34
N GLU A 115 -9.40 -7.46 -7.97
CA GLU A 115 -9.49 -8.90 -8.22
C GLU A 115 -8.34 -9.37 -9.13
N LYS A 116 -8.08 -8.68 -10.24
CA LYS A 116 -6.96 -8.95 -11.13
C LYS A 116 -5.60 -8.78 -10.42
N LEU A 117 -5.50 -7.83 -9.50
CA LEU A 117 -4.30 -7.62 -8.69
C LEU A 117 -3.96 -8.85 -7.83
N GLN A 118 -4.94 -9.62 -7.39
CA GLN A 118 -4.71 -10.83 -6.59
C GLN A 118 -3.90 -11.90 -7.35
N ALA A 119 -3.95 -11.93 -8.69
CA ALA A 119 -3.13 -12.83 -9.49
C ALA A 119 -1.61 -12.56 -9.34
N PHE A 120 -1.24 -11.37 -8.86
CA PHE A 120 0.16 -10.99 -8.59
C PHE A 120 0.57 -11.23 -7.14
N SER A 121 -0.33 -11.77 -6.31
CA SER A 121 -0.03 -12.15 -4.94
C SER A 121 0.70 -13.50 -4.90
N THR A 122 1.62 -13.64 -3.96
CA THR A 122 2.32 -14.91 -3.73
C THR A 122 1.58 -15.74 -2.69
N GLN A 123 1.74 -17.08 -2.78
CA GLN A 123 1.28 -18.02 -1.75
C GLN A 123 2.33 -18.24 -0.65
N THR A 124 3.52 -17.65 -0.77
CA THR A 124 4.57 -17.73 0.24
C THR A 124 4.08 -17.12 1.55
N GLU A 125 4.35 -17.77 2.66
CA GLU A 125 4.06 -17.24 3.99
C GLU A 125 5.26 -16.45 4.53
N PHE A 126 4.99 -15.56 5.51
CA PHE A 126 6.03 -14.89 6.26
C PHE A 126 6.79 -15.92 7.13
N GLU A 127 8.09 -15.72 7.32
CA GLU A 127 8.87 -16.49 8.28
C GLU A 127 8.50 -16.08 9.71
N GLY A 128 8.46 -17.06 10.60
CA GLY A 128 8.04 -16.89 11.98
C GLY A 128 6.55 -17.19 12.20
N THR A 129 6.09 -16.99 13.41
CA THR A 129 4.67 -17.16 13.78
C THR A 129 4.07 -15.78 13.98
N PRO A 130 3.39 -15.22 12.97
CA PRO A 130 2.74 -13.91 13.12
C PRO A 130 1.74 -13.94 14.27
N LEU A 131 1.62 -12.82 14.97
CA LEU A 131 0.55 -12.64 15.96
C LEU A 131 -0.81 -12.96 15.33
N PRO A 132 -1.76 -13.55 16.06
CA PRO A 132 -3.03 -14.04 15.48
C PRO A 132 -3.83 -12.99 14.70
N ALA A 133 -3.63 -11.71 15.01
CA ALA A 133 -4.31 -10.57 14.37
C ALA A 133 -3.58 -10.03 13.14
N LEU A 134 -2.38 -10.51 12.83
CA LEU A 134 -1.54 -10.01 11.75
C LEU A 134 -1.65 -10.87 10.49
N PRO A 135 -1.39 -10.29 9.30
CA PRO A 135 -1.33 -11.04 8.05
C PRO A 135 -0.27 -12.14 8.10
N LYS A 136 -0.64 -13.35 7.68
CA LYS A 136 0.30 -14.49 7.58
C LYS A 136 1.00 -14.58 6.23
N ARG A 137 0.51 -13.85 5.24
CA ARG A 137 1.01 -13.85 3.86
C ARG A 137 1.18 -12.43 3.36
N PRO A 138 2.05 -12.20 2.37
CA PRO A 138 2.14 -10.93 1.68
C PRO A 138 0.78 -10.42 1.20
N PHE A 139 0.59 -9.14 1.28
CA PHE A 139 -0.68 -8.47 0.99
C PHE A 139 -0.45 -7.12 0.33
N TRP A 140 -1.50 -6.59 -0.28
CA TRP A 140 -1.48 -5.25 -0.85
C TRP A 140 -2.03 -4.25 0.17
N SER A 141 -1.31 -3.16 0.37
CA SER A 141 -1.71 -2.07 1.27
C SER A 141 -1.25 -0.72 0.74
N GLY A 142 -2.01 0.33 1.01
CA GLY A 142 -1.68 1.67 0.53
C GLY A 142 -2.81 2.67 0.68
N CYS A 143 -2.87 3.63 -0.23
CA CYS A 143 -3.79 4.74 -0.20
C CYS A 143 -4.74 4.72 -1.40
N LEU A 144 -6.00 5.03 -1.14
CA LEU A 144 -7.05 5.22 -2.14
C LEU A 144 -7.55 6.66 -2.05
N ALA A 145 -7.54 7.40 -3.15
CA ALA A 145 -8.15 8.72 -3.20
C ALA A 145 -9.68 8.62 -3.17
N TYR A 146 -10.33 9.59 -2.57
CA TYR A 146 -11.79 9.68 -2.54
C TYR A 146 -12.42 9.65 -3.95
N ASP A 147 -11.75 10.24 -4.92
CA ASP A 147 -12.21 10.33 -6.31
C ASP A 147 -12.43 8.97 -7.00
N LEU A 148 -11.88 7.88 -6.44
CA LEU A 148 -12.17 6.52 -6.88
C LEU A 148 -13.63 6.10 -6.67
N VAL A 149 -14.43 6.86 -5.92
CA VAL A 149 -15.85 6.59 -5.70
C VAL A 149 -16.63 6.43 -7.00
N GLN A 150 -16.23 7.14 -8.05
CA GLN A 150 -16.87 7.07 -9.37
C GLN A 150 -16.74 5.69 -10.06
N TRP A 151 -15.80 4.85 -9.63
CA TRP A 151 -15.65 3.44 -10.10
C TRP A 151 -16.15 2.40 -9.10
N THR A 152 -16.69 2.85 -7.97
CA THR A 152 -17.33 1.97 -6.97
C THR A 152 -18.83 2.16 -6.90
N GLN A 153 -19.33 3.33 -7.34
CA GLN A 153 -20.74 3.69 -7.32
C GLN A 153 -21.10 4.47 -8.58
N PRO A 154 -22.36 4.45 -9.03
CA PRO A 154 -22.82 5.18 -10.22
C PRO A 154 -22.92 6.69 -9.93
N LEU A 155 -21.79 7.32 -9.65
CA LEU A 155 -21.66 8.74 -9.36
C LEU A 155 -20.87 9.43 -10.47
N THR A 156 -21.23 10.69 -10.75
CA THR A 156 -20.39 11.58 -11.56
C THR A 156 -19.89 12.70 -10.67
N LEU A 157 -18.56 12.86 -10.63
CA LEU A 157 -17.96 13.95 -9.87
C LEU A 157 -18.21 15.27 -10.59
N GLN A 158 -18.61 16.31 -9.84
CA GLN A 158 -18.77 17.68 -10.40
C GLN A 158 -17.42 18.27 -10.81
N HIS A 159 -16.38 17.92 -10.07
CA HIS A 159 -15.01 18.36 -10.31
C HIS A 159 -14.12 17.11 -10.34
N PRO A 160 -14.05 16.39 -11.47
CA PRO A 160 -13.17 15.22 -11.58
C PRO A 160 -11.70 15.67 -11.49
N PRO A 161 -10.82 14.83 -10.94
CA PRO A 161 -9.40 15.11 -10.89
C PRO A 161 -8.82 15.25 -12.30
N GLU A 162 -7.72 15.98 -12.42
CA GLU A 162 -7.01 16.15 -13.69
C GLU A 162 -6.44 14.82 -14.20
N GLU A 163 -6.28 14.72 -15.53
CA GLU A 163 -5.64 13.58 -16.19
C GLU A 163 -4.27 13.31 -15.55
N GLY A 164 -3.98 12.05 -15.26
CA GLY A 164 -2.72 11.62 -14.66
C GLY A 164 -2.65 11.77 -13.14
N THR A 165 -3.62 12.40 -12.49
CA THR A 165 -3.71 12.43 -11.02
C THR A 165 -3.68 11.02 -10.45
N ILE A 166 -2.88 10.79 -9.43
CA ILE A 166 -2.80 9.50 -8.76
C ILE A 166 -4.07 9.28 -7.93
N LEU A 167 -4.81 8.23 -8.25
CA LEU A 167 -6.05 7.84 -7.58
C LEU A 167 -5.82 6.73 -6.56
N CYS A 168 -4.81 5.90 -6.77
CA CYS A 168 -4.49 4.78 -5.88
C CYS A 168 -3.00 4.46 -5.97
N VAL A 169 -2.40 4.17 -4.82
CA VAL A 169 -1.10 3.52 -4.73
C VAL A 169 -1.22 2.39 -3.72
N LEU A 170 -0.99 1.16 -4.18
CA LEU A 170 -0.89 -0.01 -3.29
C LEU A 170 0.50 -0.62 -3.42
N PHE A 171 1.12 -0.89 -2.28
CA PHE A 171 2.40 -1.58 -2.19
C PHE A 171 2.16 -3.06 -1.88
N PHE A 172 2.94 -3.94 -2.51
CA PHE A 172 2.94 -5.35 -2.18
C PHE A 172 3.87 -5.58 -0.99
N VAL A 173 3.27 -5.76 0.18
CA VAL A 173 3.96 -5.88 1.46
C VAL A 173 4.52 -7.28 1.62
N GLU A 174 5.83 -7.42 1.48
CA GLU A 174 6.61 -8.65 1.68
C GLU A 174 7.43 -8.61 2.98
N ARG A 175 7.39 -7.48 3.69
CA ARG A 175 8.10 -7.19 4.94
C ARG A 175 7.28 -6.24 5.78
N TYR A 176 7.26 -6.45 7.07
CA TYR A 176 6.68 -5.47 7.98
C TYR A 176 7.24 -5.64 9.40
N LEU A 177 7.25 -4.52 10.13
CA LEU A 177 7.46 -4.44 11.56
C LEU A 177 6.09 -4.22 12.20
N ALA A 178 5.76 -4.99 13.22
CA ALA A 178 4.52 -4.82 13.97
C ALA A 178 4.80 -4.61 15.45
N GLU A 179 4.03 -3.72 16.08
CA GLU A 179 3.96 -3.57 17.52
C GLU A 179 2.72 -4.29 18.04
N ASP A 180 2.89 -5.24 18.94
CA ASP A 180 1.79 -5.77 19.73
C ASP A 180 1.41 -4.74 20.81
N LYS A 181 0.24 -4.15 20.70
CA LYS A 181 -0.21 -3.13 21.64
C LYS A 181 -0.50 -3.63 23.04
N SER A 182 -0.68 -4.93 23.22
CA SER A 182 -0.92 -5.54 24.54
C SER A 182 0.37 -5.69 25.35
N THR A 183 1.48 -6.01 24.70
CA THR A 183 2.80 -6.20 25.32
C THR A 183 3.75 -5.04 25.06
N GLY A 184 3.55 -4.27 24.00
CA GLY A 184 4.47 -3.27 23.49
C GLY A 184 5.68 -3.87 22.78
N GLU A 185 5.68 -5.17 22.52
CA GLU A 185 6.76 -5.84 21.81
C GLU A 185 6.72 -5.53 20.30
N LEU A 186 7.92 -5.44 19.73
CA LEU A 186 8.12 -5.22 18.30
C LEU A 186 8.58 -6.52 17.63
N HIS A 187 7.91 -6.88 16.55
CA HIS A 187 8.17 -8.09 15.79
C HIS A 187 8.38 -7.75 14.32
N ALA A 188 9.47 -8.22 13.74
CA ALA A 188 9.79 -8.05 12.32
C ALA A 188 9.49 -9.34 11.54
N PHE A 189 8.82 -9.21 10.40
CA PHE A 189 8.45 -10.32 9.53
C PHE A 189 8.91 -10.05 8.10
N SER A 190 9.40 -11.08 7.42
CA SER A 190 9.68 -11.07 5.98
C SER A 190 9.34 -12.41 5.36
N ILE A 191 9.23 -12.46 4.03
CA ILE A 191 9.05 -13.70 3.29
C ILE A 191 10.31 -14.57 3.38
N LYS A 192 10.16 -15.86 3.16
CA LYS A 192 11.26 -16.83 3.18
C LYS A 192 12.38 -16.44 2.21
N GLY A 193 13.61 -16.45 2.73
CA GLY A 193 14.80 -16.10 1.95
C GLY A 193 15.11 -14.61 1.89
N ASP A 194 14.39 -13.79 2.66
CA ASP A 194 14.63 -12.36 2.80
C ASP A 194 15.21 -12.06 4.19
N ASP A 195 16.43 -11.52 4.23
CA ASP A 195 17.17 -11.27 5.48
C ASP A 195 16.73 -9.99 6.24
N TRP A 196 15.72 -9.26 5.72
CA TRP A 196 15.30 -7.99 6.30
C TRP A 196 14.81 -8.11 7.74
N SER A 197 13.94 -9.09 8.03
CA SER A 197 13.39 -9.26 9.38
C SER A 197 14.46 -9.64 10.41
N GLN A 198 15.46 -10.45 10.01
CA GLN A 198 16.58 -10.81 10.85
C GLN A 198 17.46 -9.60 11.18
N ARG A 199 17.71 -8.73 10.20
CA ARG A 199 18.47 -7.50 10.41
C ARG A 199 17.75 -6.52 11.31
N VAL A 200 16.44 -6.29 11.06
CA VAL A 200 15.63 -5.45 11.94
C VAL A 200 15.62 -6.01 13.36
N GLY A 201 15.44 -7.32 13.54
CA GLY A 201 15.49 -7.96 14.84
C GLY A 201 16.82 -7.74 15.58
N SER A 202 17.94 -7.79 14.85
CA SER A 202 19.26 -7.51 15.41
C SER A 202 19.40 -6.06 15.90
N GLU A 203 18.93 -5.09 15.11
CA GLU A 203 18.95 -3.67 15.48
C GLU A 203 18.03 -3.37 16.67
N LEU A 204 16.85 -4.01 16.72
CA LEU A 204 15.93 -3.90 17.86
C LEU A 204 16.57 -4.40 19.17
N SER A 205 17.26 -5.54 19.13
CA SER A 205 17.95 -6.11 20.30
C SER A 205 19.05 -5.18 20.80
N GLN A 206 19.87 -4.62 19.90
CA GLN A 206 20.94 -3.68 20.26
C GLN A 206 20.41 -2.35 20.83
N ALA A 207 19.23 -1.91 20.36
CA ALA A 207 18.62 -0.68 20.87
C ALA A 207 18.03 -0.84 22.29
N GLN A 208 17.69 -2.07 22.70
CA GLN A 208 17.17 -2.35 24.04
C GLN A 208 18.27 -2.50 25.10
N GLU A 209 19.53 -2.75 24.70
CA GLU A 209 20.67 -2.88 25.60
C GLU A 209 21.36 -1.54 25.97
N LYS A 210 20.96 -0.45 25.33
CA LYS A 210 21.46 0.92 25.58
C LYS A 210 20.51 1.74 26.42
#